data_049e04f51bea01ee28848e727879e04d
#
_entry.id   049e04f51bea01ee28848e727879e04d
#
_cell.length_a   1.000
_cell.length_b   1.000
_cell.length_c   1.000
_cell.angle_alpha   90.00
_cell.angle_beta   90.00
_cell.angle_gamma   90.00
#
_symmetry.space_group_name_H-M   'P 1'
#
loop_
_entity.id
_entity.type
_entity.pdbx_description
1 polymer ?
#
loop_
_entity_poly.entity_id
_entity_poly.type
_entity_poly.pdbx_seq_one_letter_code
_entity_poly.pdbx_strand_id
1 'polypeptide(L)' 'MDIYVKCDRCGEIIKTHIFKGNELYPTYADEGPAYTLRKELIGSRCPNRVQLYMEFDGAKRIIRQDVTGGMVQDMKDL' A
#
# COMPACT_ATOMS: atom_id res chain seq x y z
N MET A 1 -9.00 -5.20 -3.27
CA MET A 1 -8.21 -4.24 -4.08
C MET A 1 -6.79 -4.74 -4.22
N ASP A 2 -6.30 -4.82 -5.43
CA ASP A 2 -4.95 -5.29 -5.70
C ASP A 2 -4.02 -4.13 -5.95
N ILE A 3 -2.84 -4.19 -5.34
CA ILE A 3 -1.81 -3.16 -5.50
C ILE A 3 -0.52 -3.85 -5.95
N TYR A 4 0.17 -3.22 -6.89
CA TYR A 4 1.45 -3.70 -7.42
C TYR A 4 2.53 -2.71 -7.00
N VAL A 5 3.59 -3.23 -6.40
CA VAL A 5 4.72 -2.42 -5.93
C VAL A 5 5.99 -2.94 -6.57
N LYS A 6 6.77 -2.03 -7.16
CA LYS A 6 8.06 -2.37 -7.74
C LYS A 6 9.15 -2.13 -6.71
N CYS A 7 9.95 -3.16 -6.43
CA CYS A 7 11.08 -3.05 -5.52
C CYS A 7 12.18 -2.18 -6.13
N ASP A 8 12.71 -1.23 -5.35
CA ASP A 8 13.76 -0.32 -5.83
C ASP A 8 15.10 -1.02 -6.06
N ARG A 9 15.33 -2.14 -5.38
CA ARG A 9 16.61 -2.85 -5.47
C ARG A 9 16.70 -3.81 -6.64
N CYS A 10 15.71 -4.68 -6.78
CA CYS A 10 15.77 -5.75 -7.77
C CYS A 10 14.79 -5.57 -8.92
N GLY A 11 13.90 -4.59 -8.84
CA GLY A 11 12.90 -4.35 -9.86
C GLY A 11 11.76 -5.34 -9.88
N GLU A 12 11.69 -6.23 -8.88
CA GLU A 12 10.59 -7.19 -8.78
C GLU A 12 9.27 -6.48 -8.54
N ILE A 13 8.23 -6.93 -9.22
CA ILE A 13 6.88 -6.42 -8.99
C ILE A 13 6.19 -7.34 -8.00
N ILE A 14 5.82 -6.78 -6.85
CA ILE A 14 5.18 -7.50 -5.76
C ILE A 14 3.70 -7.15 -5.78
N LYS A 15 2.86 -8.17 -5.94
CA LYS A 15 1.42 -8.01 -5.86
C LYS A 15 0.97 -8.18 -4.42
N THR A 16 0.15 -7.26 -3.94
CA THR A 16 -0.50 -7.40 -2.65
C THR A 16 -1.99 -7.11 -2.77
N HIS A 17 -2.79 -7.86 -2.02
CA HIS A 17 -4.23 -7.66 -1.96
C HIS A 17 -4.60 -6.94 -0.67
N ILE A 18 -5.40 -5.89 -0.78
CA ILE A 18 -5.87 -5.11 0.36
C ILE A 18 -7.32 -5.48 0.64
N PHE A 19 -7.57 -6.02 1.83
CA PHE A 19 -8.93 -6.35 2.29
C PHE A 19 -9.51 -5.15 3.02
N LYS A 20 -10.29 -4.34 2.32
CA LYS A 20 -10.82 -3.09 2.88
C LYS A 20 -11.70 -3.31 4.10
N GLY A 21 -12.28 -4.47 4.26
CA GLY A 21 -13.09 -4.80 5.43
C GLY A 21 -12.27 -5.17 6.66
N ASN A 22 -11.04 -5.65 6.49
CA ASN A 22 -10.25 -6.23 7.59
C ASN A 22 -8.94 -5.51 7.86
N GLU A 23 -8.32 -4.90 6.86
CA GLU A 23 -6.97 -4.34 6.98
C GLU A 23 -6.93 -2.85 7.23
N LEU A 24 -8.03 -2.14 7.08
CA LEU A 24 -8.09 -0.72 7.34
C LEU A 24 -8.34 -0.45 8.81
N TYR A 25 -7.54 0.43 9.40
CA TYR A 25 -7.68 0.82 10.80
C TYR A 25 -8.37 2.17 10.88
N PRO A 26 -9.54 2.26 11.54
CA PRO A 26 -10.21 3.54 11.71
C PRO A 26 -9.38 4.45 12.61
N THR A 27 -9.29 5.72 12.25
CA THR A 27 -8.50 6.69 13.02
C THR A 27 -9.29 7.34 14.13
N TYR A 28 -10.62 7.36 14.01
CA TYR A 28 -11.54 8.05 14.93
C TYR A 28 -11.25 9.56 15.06
N ALA A 29 -10.58 10.12 14.05
CA ALA A 29 -10.25 11.54 14.03
C ALA A 29 -11.39 12.35 13.41
N ASP A 30 -11.63 13.57 13.96
CA ASP A 30 -12.63 14.47 13.40
C ASP A 30 -12.19 15.06 12.06
N GLU A 31 -10.88 15.20 11.89
CA GLU A 31 -10.27 15.72 10.67
C GLU A 31 -9.21 14.76 10.17
N GLY A 32 -8.95 14.81 8.87
CA GLY A 32 -7.95 13.97 8.24
C GLY A 32 -8.53 12.65 7.72
N PRO A 33 -7.70 11.64 7.52
CA PRO A 33 -8.14 10.38 6.96
C PRO A 33 -9.06 9.62 7.92
N ALA A 34 -10.09 8.97 7.38
CA ALA A 34 -10.98 8.14 8.18
C ALA A 34 -10.35 6.79 8.51
N TYR A 35 -9.50 6.26 7.62
CA TYR A 35 -8.84 4.97 7.81
C TYR A 35 -7.38 5.06 7.37
N THR A 36 -6.54 4.23 7.99
CA THR A 36 -5.14 4.08 7.58
C THR A 36 -4.82 2.60 7.39
N LEU A 37 -3.78 2.34 6.59
CA LEU A 37 -3.29 0.98 6.36
C LEU A 37 -1.77 1.02 6.36
N ARG A 38 -1.16 0.04 7.05
CA ARG A 38 0.29 -0.18 7.00
C ARG A 38 0.54 -1.63 6.68
N LYS A 39 1.37 -1.88 5.68
CA LYS A 39 1.67 -3.23 5.25
C LYS A 39 3.13 -3.34 4.85
N GLU A 40 3.77 -4.41 5.27
CA GLU A 40 5.14 -4.71 4.88
C GLU A 40 5.13 -5.78 3.80
N LEU A 41 5.85 -5.51 2.71
CA LEU A 41 5.92 -6.42 1.58
C LEU A 41 7.35 -6.93 1.46
N ILE A 42 7.48 -8.24 1.29
CA ILE A 42 8.78 -8.88 1.11
C ILE A 42 8.78 -9.58 -0.24
N GLY A 43 9.73 -9.20 -1.09
CA GLY A 43 9.89 -9.84 -2.39
C GLY A 43 10.57 -11.20 -2.27
N SER A 44 10.46 -12.00 -3.31
CA SER A 44 11.07 -13.32 -3.36
C SER A 44 12.51 -13.29 -3.87
N ARG A 45 12.92 -12.23 -4.56
CA ARG A 45 14.24 -12.14 -5.19
C ARG A 45 15.31 -11.50 -4.33
N CYS A 46 14.92 -10.57 -3.47
CA CYS A 46 15.87 -9.91 -2.59
C CYS A 46 15.24 -9.69 -1.22
N PRO A 47 16.07 -9.57 -0.16
CA PRO A 47 15.55 -9.39 1.19
C PRO A 47 15.06 -7.98 1.49
N ASN A 48 14.93 -7.13 0.49
CA ASN A 48 14.49 -5.75 0.69
C ASN A 48 13.04 -5.72 1.16
N ARG A 49 12.79 -5.00 2.24
CA ARG A 49 11.45 -4.83 2.79
C ARG A 49 10.85 -3.55 2.24
N VAL A 50 9.67 -3.67 1.66
CA VAL A 50 8.93 -2.52 1.14
C VAL A 50 7.80 -2.24 2.12
N GLN A 51 7.73 -1.01 2.61
CA GLN A 51 6.68 -0.60 3.53
C GLN A 51 5.66 0.24 2.79
N LEU A 52 4.40 -0.18 2.86
CA LEU A 52 3.29 0.49 2.25
C LEU A 52 2.45 1.17 3.33
N TYR A 53 2.18 2.47 3.15
CA TYR A 53 1.30 3.23 4.01
C TYR A 53 0.25 3.91 3.14
N MET A 54 -1.01 3.80 3.54
CA MET A 54 -2.11 4.39 2.78
C MET A 54 -3.11 5.05 3.73
N GLU A 55 -3.75 6.12 3.25
CA GLU A 55 -4.83 6.79 3.94
C GLU A 55 -6.08 6.75 3.08
N PHE A 56 -7.23 6.56 3.72
CA PHE A 56 -8.51 6.41 3.05
C PHE A 56 -9.53 7.38 3.65
N ASP A 57 -10.47 7.84 2.82
CA ASP A 57 -11.60 8.64 3.29
C ASP A 57 -12.71 7.76 3.89
N GLY A 58 -13.82 8.38 4.30
CA GLY A 58 -14.96 7.65 4.87
C GLY A 58 -15.62 6.67 3.91
N ALA A 59 -15.45 6.87 2.60
CA ALA A 59 -15.95 5.94 1.58
C ALA A 59 -14.90 4.89 1.21
N LYS A 60 -13.79 4.83 1.94
CA LYS A 60 -12.68 3.89 1.74
C LYS A 60 -11.98 4.09 0.39
N ARG A 61 -11.92 5.34 -0.08
CA ARG A 61 -11.15 5.71 -1.26
C ARG A 61 -9.77 6.19 -0.83
N ILE A 62 -8.76 5.87 -1.64
CA ILE A 62 -7.37 6.25 -1.34
C ILE A 62 -7.22 7.76 -1.51
N ILE A 63 -6.79 8.44 -0.45
CA ILE A 63 -6.49 9.88 -0.49
C ILE A 63 -5.01 10.17 -0.36
N ARG A 64 -4.22 9.19 0.10
CA ARG A 64 -2.76 9.33 0.18
C ARG A 64 -2.14 7.93 0.17
N GLN A 65 -0.98 7.82 -0.49
CA GLN A 65 -0.20 6.59 -0.44
C GLN A 65 1.28 6.93 -0.42
N ASP A 66 2.01 6.26 0.47
CA ASP A 66 3.46 6.37 0.61
C ASP A 66 4.06 4.99 0.59
N VAL A 67 5.19 4.84 -0.10
CA VAL A 67 5.91 3.58 -0.18
C VAL A 67 7.38 3.84 0.11
N THR A 68 7.96 3.05 1.00
CA THR A 68 9.38 3.10 1.32
C THR A 68 10.04 1.82 0.82
N GLY A 69 11.12 1.97 0.06
CA GLY A 69 11.85 0.84 -0.51
C GLY A 69 11.34 0.36 -1.85
N GLY A 70 10.34 1.03 -2.41
CA GLY A 70 9.76 0.70 -3.70
C GLY A 70 8.85 1.80 -4.21
N MET A 71 8.14 1.51 -5.29
CA MET A 71 7.15 2.41 -5.90
C MET A 71 5.87 1.66 -6.19
N VAL A 72 4.73 2.32 -5.99
CA VAL A 72 3.45 1.78 -6.45
C VAL A 72 3.43 1.80 -7.97
N GLN A 73 3.11 0.67 -8.57
CA GLN A 73 3.05 0.50 -10.00
C GLN A 73 1.59 0.39 -10.44
N ASP A 74 1.18 1.23 -11.39
CA ASP A 74 -0.15 1.13 -11.95
C ASP A 74 -0.18 -0.09 -12.90
N MET A 75 -1.21 -0.91 -12.78
CA MET A 75 -1.37 -2.07 -13.63
C MET A 75 -1.42 -1.72 -15.12
N LYS A 76 -1.92 -0.55 -15.44
CA LYS A 76 -2.01 -0.11 -16.84
C LYS A 76 -0.64 0.11 -17.48
N ASP A 77 0.38 0.28 -16.68
CA ASP A 77 1.74 0.51 -17.14
C ASP A 77 2.54 -0.80 -17.26
N LEU A 78 1.92 -1.90 -16.97
CA LEU A 78 2.52 -3.23 -17.11
C LEU A 78 2.17 -3.88 -18.49
#